data_fdbcf02d8d59fffc080e3345eba3ac44
#
_entry.id   fdbcf02d8d59fffc080e3345eba3ac44
#
_cell.length_a   1.000
_cell.length_b   1.000
_cell.length_c   1.000
_cell.angle_alpha   90.00
_cell.angle_beta   90.00
_cell.angle_gamma   90.00
#
_symmetry.space_group_name_H-M   'P 1'
#
loop_
_entity.id
_entity.type
_entity.pdbx_description
1 polymer ?
#
loop_
_entity_poly.entity_id
_entity_poly.type
_entity_poly.pdbx_seq_one_letter_code
_entity_poly.pdbx_strand_id
1 'polypeptide(L)'
;MCIRDRGTALEDGLVLDATIAASEAQRQALWDVRETAPESHKMSAGVARSDISLPQSALAPFYDEMVTGIRAIDPNLWICGYGHIGDGNLHFNLIADEKSNVDFDSKKKDLYELLYEKVAKYNGSISAEHGIGQTKRAQLAKVKSPEILDVMRAIKASIDPKNLMNPGKVI
;
A
#
# COMPACT_ATOMS: atom_id res chain seq x y z
N MET A 1 2.75 6.60 21.55
CA MET A 1 2.20 7.95 21.79
C MET A 1 1.66 8.01 23.21
N CYS A 2 2.19 8.88 24.06
CA CYS A 2 1.76 8.96 25.46
C CYS A 2 0.48 9.82 25.63
N ILE A 3 -0.13 9.78 26.82
CA ILE A 3 -1.36 10.54 27.11
C ILE A 3 -1.14 12.05 26.92
N ARG A 4 0.05 12.55 27.29
CA ARG A 4 0.44 13.95 27.10
C ARG A 4 0.36 14.38 25.62
N ASP A 5 0.93 13.57 24.72
CA ASP A 5 0.97 13.90 23.28
C ASP A 5 -0.44 14.03 22.68
N ARG A 6 -1.39 13.20 23.16
CA ARG A 6 -2.80 13.30 22.75
C ARG A 6 -3.46 14.56 23.28
N GLY A 7 -3.17 14.93 24.54
CA GLY A 7 -3.66 16.18 25.12
C GLY A 7 -3.19 17.38 24.31
N THR A 8 -1.91 17.47 24.03
CA THR A 8 -1.34 18.55 23.19
C THR A 8 -1.97 18.57 21.80
N ALA A 9 -2.15 17.42 21.14
CA ALA A 9 -2.76 17.38 19.80
C ALA A 9 -4.23 17.86 19.81
N LEU A 10 -4.98 17.63 20.89
CA LEU A 10 -6.33 18.16 21.06
C LEU A 10 -6.31 19.68 21.31
N GLU A 11 -5.40 20.14 22.19
CA GLU A 11 -5.21 21.57 22.49
C GLU A 11 -4.80 22.38 21.26
N ASP A 12 -3.93 21.80 20.42
CA ASP A 12 -3.47 22.40 19.17
C ASP A 12 -4.49 22.28 18.02
N GLY A 13 -5.65 21.66 18.24
CA GLY A 13 -6.68 21.46 17.22
C GLY A 13 -6.29 20.51 16.09
N LEU A 14 -5.24 19.72 16.26
CA LEU A 14 -4.77 18.69 15.30
C LEU A 14 -5.67 17.47 15.31
N VAL A 15 -6.39 17.23 16.39
CA VAL A 15 -7.33 16.13 16.60
C VAL A 15 -8.62 16.69 17.15
N LEU A 16 -9.77 16.32 16.59
CA LEU A 16 -11.08 16.78 17.02
C LEU A 16 -11.59 16.07 18.27
N ASP A 17 -11.30 14.77 18.38
CA ASP A 17 -11.69 13.93 19.50
C ASP A 17 -10.76 12.71 19.59
N ALA A 18 -10.67 12.08 20.77
CA ALA A 18 -9.88 10.88 21.00
C ALA A 18 -10.47 10.02 22.10
N THR A 19 -10.56 8.73 21.85
CA THR A 19 -11.00 7.73 22.84
C THR A 19 -9.80 6.96 23.38
N ILE A 20 -9.76 6.78 24.69
CA ILE A 20 -8.77 5.95 25.38
C ILE A 20 -9.51 4.78 26.02
N ALA A 21 -9.08 3.56 25.69
CA ALA A 21 -9.63 2.36 26.33
C ALA A 21 -9.36 2.39 27.86
N ALA A 22 -10.40 2.27 28.65
CA ALA A 22 -10.33 2.23 30.12
C ALA A 22 -10.32 0.78 30.67
N SER A 23 -10.48 -0.23 29.80
CA SER A 23 -10.44 -1.64 30.13
C SER A 23 -9.87 -2.47 29.02
N GLU A 24 -9.44 -3.70 29.33
CA GLU A 24 -8.96 -4.64 28.30
C GLU A 24 -10.04 -4.99 27.28
N ALA A 25 -11.29 -5.12 27.69
CA ALA A 25 -12.41 -5.36 26.80
C ALA A 25 -12.62 -4.20 25.80
N GLN A 26 -12.52 -2.96 26.27
CA GLN A 26 -12.58 -1.79 25.37
C GLN A 26 -11.38 -1.73 24.43
N ARG A 27 -10.17 -2.05 24.92
CA ARG A 27 -8.97 -2.12 24.09
C ARG A 27 -9.16 -3.14 22.97
N GLN A 28 -9.64 -4.34 23.30
CA GLN A 28 -9.89 -5.38 22.31
C GLN A 28 -10.95 -4.94 21.30
N ALA A 29 -12.06 -4.37 21.73
CA ALA A 29 -13.10 -3.88 20.82
C ALA A 29 -12.60 -2.81 19.85
N LEU A 30 -11.72 -1.91 20.28
CA LEU A 30 -11.08 -0.92 19.39
C LEU A 30 -10.11 -1.59 18.40
N TRP A 31 -9.36 -2.60 18.84
CA TRP A 31 -8.51 -3.38 17.96
C TRP A 31 -9.30 -4.21 16.95
N ASP A 32 -10.42 -4.78 17.36
CA ASP A 32 -11.29 -5.56 16.45
C ASP A 32 -11.78 -4.71 15.27
N VAL A 33 -12.11 -3.44 15.50
CA VAL A 33 -12.44 -2.50 14.40
C VAL A 33 -11.28 -2.39 13.40
N ARG A 34 -10.05 -2.25 13.91
CA ARG A 34 -8.84 -2.16 13.09
C ARG A 34 -8.56 -3.46 12.34
N GLU A 35 -8.65 -4.59 13.02
CA GLU A 35 -8.30 -5.92 12.49
C GLU A 35 -9.32 -6.42 11.44
N THR A 36 -10.59 -6.05 11.57
CA THR A 36 -11.63 -6.45 10.61
C THR A 36 -11.72 -5.54 9.38
N ALA A 37 -11.12 -4.35 9.42
CA ALA A 37 -11.12 -3.42 8.29
C ALA A 37 -10.64 -4.05 6.95
N PRO A 38 -9.54 -4.84 6.89
CA PRO A 38 -9.11 -5.49 5.66
C PRO A 38 -10.10 -6.54 5.12
N GLU A 39 -10.94 -7.11 6.00
CA GLU A 39 -11.92 -8.12 5.60
C GLU A 39 -13.12 -7.52 4.88
N SER A 40 -13.48 -6.27 5.18
CA SER A 40 -14.58 -5.57 4.51
C SER A 40 -14.40 -5.50 3.00
N HIS A 41 -13.16 -5.47 2.53
CA HIS A 41 -12.83 -5.47 1.10
C HIS A 41 -13.19 -6.79 0.38
N LYS A 42 -13.39 -7.88 1.11
CA LYS A 42 -13.80 -9.17 0.51
C LYS A 42 -15.23 -9.14 -0.04
N MET A 43 -16.03 -8.21 0.45
CA MET A 43 -17.42 -8.03 0.04
C MET A 43 -17.58 -7.16 -1.22
N SER A 44 -16.50 -6.54 -1.70
CA SER A 44 -16.55 -5.64 -2.84
C SER A 44 -16.39 -6.39 -4.15
N ALA A 45 -17.10 -5.95 -5.19
CA ALA A 45 -17.13 -6.59 -6.50
C ALA A 45 -15.76 -6.54 -7.23
N GLY A 46 -14.95 -5.52 -6.96
CA GLY A 46 -13.60 -5.39 -7.52
C GLY A 46 -12.66 -4.63 -6.58
N VAL A 47 -11.46 -5.16 -6.40
CA VAL A 47 -10.42 -4.51 -5.58
C VAL A 47 -9.07 -4.56 -6.29
N ALA A 48 -8.41 -3.41 -6.36
CA ALA A 48 -6.99 -3.32 -6.69
C ALA A 48 -6.21 -3.05 -5.39
N ARG A 49 -5.43 -4.03 -4.96
CA ARG A 49 -4.65 -3.97 -3.71
C ARG A 49 -3.22 -3.60 -3.99
N SER A 50 -2.67 -2.77 -3.13
CA SER A 50 -1.24 -2.46 -3.14
C SER A 50 -0.64 -2.56 -1.75
N ASP A 51 0.66 -2.74 -1.74
CA ASP A 51 1.51 -2.79 -0.56
C ASP A 51 2.80 -2.10 -0.96
N ILE A 52 2.93 -0.83 -0.61
CA ILE A 52 4.04 0.04 -0.98
C ILE A 52 4.67 0.66 0.25
N SER A 53 5.88 1.18 0.11
CA SER A 53 6.45 2.06 1.12
C SER A 53 7.04 3.31 0.49
N LEU A 54 7.02 4.39 1.25
CA LEU A 54 7.50 5.71 0.87
C LEU A 54 8.29 6.32 2.03
N PRO A 55 9.22 7.24 1.77
CA PRO A 55 9.71 8.12 2.82
C PRO A 55 8.54 8.81 3.52
N GLN A 56 8.54 8.87 4.85
CA GLN A 56 7.42 9.44 5.64
C GLN A 56 6.99 10.83 5.16
N SER A 57 7.95 11.69 4.83
CA SER A 57 7.69 13.04 4.32
C SER A 57 7.00 13.05 2.95
N ALA A 58 7.02 11.95 2.22
CA ALA A 58 6.40 11.81 0.91
C ALA A 58 4.96 11.26 0.97
N LEU A 59 4.50 10.75 2.11
CA LEU A 59 3.19 10.10 2.22
C LEU A 59 2.04 11.03 1.86
N ALA A 60 2.00 12.24 2.42
CA ALA A 60 0.92 13.19 2.16
C ALA A 60 0.92 13.68 0.70
N PRO A 61 2.01 14.22 0.14
CA PRO A 61 2.00 14.66 -1.26
C PRO A 61 1.75 13.52 -2.25
N PHE A 62 2.23 12.31 -1.96
CA PHE A 62 1.91 11.12 -2.76
C PHE A 62 0.41 10.83 -2.74
N TYR A 63 -0.21 10.85 -1.56
CA TYR A 63 -1.64 10.58 -1.41
C TYR A 63 -2.48 11.57 -2.23
N ASP A 64 -2.19 12.86 -2.15
CA ASP A 64 -2.91 13.91 -2.87
C ASP A 64 -2.78 13.76 -4.40
N GLU A 65 -1.57 13.46 -4.90
CA GLU A 65 -1.35 13.19 -6.32
C GLU A 65 -2.07 11.93 -6.79
N MET A 66 -2.07 10.87 -5.96
CA MET A 66 -2.78 9.64 -6.28
C MET A 66 -4.30 9.85 -6.34
N VAL A 67 -4.88 10.56 -5.37
CA VAL A 67 -6.30 10.91 -5.37
C VAL A 67 -6.66 11.66 -6.65
N THR A 68 -5.87 12.66 -7.02
CA THR A 68 -6.08 13.45 -8.24
C THR A 68 -6.02 12.57 -9.50
N GLY A 69 -5.00 11.73 -9.62
CA GLY A 69 -4.83 10.85 -10.79
C GLY A 69 -5.92 9.78 -10.89
N ILE A 70 -6.31 9.18 -9.77
CA ILE A 70 -7.38 8.17 -9.75
C ILE A 70 -8.72 8.78 -10.14
N ARG A 71 -9.04 9.97 -9.63
CA ARG A 71 -10.29 10.68 -9.99
C ARG A 71 -10.36 11.03 -11.47
N ALA A 72 -9.22 11.21 -12.12
CA ALA A 72 -9.16 11.40 -13.58
C ALA A 72 -9.44 10.10 -14.36
N ILE A 73 -9.07 8.93 -13.82
CA ILE A 73 -9.33 7.62 -14.43
C ILE A 73 -10.77 7.17 -14.13
N ASP A 74 -11.15 7.21 -12.86
CA ASP A 74 -12.49 6.84 -12.42
C ASP A 74 -12.89 7.61 -11.15
N PRO A 75 -13.83 8.58 -11.25
CA PRO A 75 -14.27 9.38 -10.12
C PRO A 75 -15.09 8.61 -9.06
N ASN A 76 -15.57 7.41 -9.38
CA ASN A 76 -16.43 6.62 -8.50
C ASN A 76 -15.67 5.61 -7.63
N LEU A 77 -14.38 5.38 -7.90
CA LEU A 77 -13.59 4.45 -7.08
C LEU A 77 -13.46 4.94 -5.64
N TRP A 78 -13.66 4.05 -4.70
CA TRP A 78 -13.32 4.31 -3.31
C TRP A 78 -11.82 4.12 -3.11
N ILE A 79 -11.21 5.13 -2.49
CA ILE A 79 -9.79 5.12 -2.16
C ILE A 79 -9.68 4.78 -0.68
N CYS A 80 -9.08 3.64 -0.39
CA CYS A 80 -8.86 3.14 0.96
C CYS A 80 -7.35 3.04 1.23
N GLY A 81 -6.78 4.11 1.79
CA GLY A 81 -5.37 4.15 2.18
C GLY A 81 -5.22 3.96 3.68
N TYR A 82 -4.47 2.95 4.09
CA TYR A 82 -4.12 2.69 5.49
C TYR A 82 -2.75 2.01 5.56
N GLY A 83 -2.13 2.00 6.73
CA GLY A 83 -0.83 1.37 6.87
C GLY A 83 -0.09 1.81 8.14
N HIS A 84 1.22 1.66 8.10
CA HIS A 84 2.13 1.96 9.20
C HIS A 84 2.90 3.25 8.90
N ILE A 85 2.38 4.38 9.35
CA ILE A 85 3.02 5.70 9.09
C ILE A 85 4.47 5.74 9.59
N GLY A 86 4.77 5.00 10.68
CA GLY A 86 6.09 5.01 11.31
C GLY A 86 7.23 4.49 10.43
N ASP A 87 6.94 3.62 9.47
CA ASP A 87 7.92 3.06 8.53
C ASP A 87 7.60 3.38 7.05
N GLY A 88 6.57 4.21 6.83
CA GLY A 88 6.17 4.63 5.50
C GLY A 88 5.39 3.57 4.70
N ASN A 89 4.99 2.46 5.32
CA ASN A 89 4.14 1.46 4.68
C ASN A 89 2.75 1.99 4.42
N LEU A 90 2.26 1.78 3.21
CA LEU A 90 0.93 2.19 2.78
C LEU A 90 0.27 1.10 1.94
N HIS A 91 -0.83 0.56 2.43
CA HIS A 91 -1.79 -0.21 1.65
C HIS A 91 -2.72 0.79 0.97
N PHE A 92 -2.47 1.08 -0.29
CA PHE A 92 -3.27 2.01 -1.07
C PHE A 92 -4.22 1.21 -1.96
N ASN A 93 -5.40 0.90 -1.42
CA ASN A 93 -6.37 0.03 -2.08
C ASN A 93 -7.44 0.84 -2.79
N LEU A 94 -7.84 0.37 -3.96
CA LEU A 94 -8.92 0.94 -4.75
C LEU A 94 -10.05 -0.07 -4.82
N ILE A 95 -11.25 0.39 -4.49
CA ILE A 95 -12.43 -0.48 -4.37
C ILE A 95 -13.47 0.02 -5.37
N ALA A 96 -13.91 -0.88 -6.24
CA ALA A 96 -15.00 -0.60 -7.15
C ALA A 96 -16.32 -0.66 -6.41
N ASP A 97 -17.15 0.38 -6.56
CA ASP A 97 -18.55 0.35 -6.18
C ASP A 97 -19.41 -0.25 -7.32
N GLU A 98 -20.72 -0.28 -7.13
CA GLU A 98 -21.65 -0.80 -8.15
C GLU A 98 -21.57 -0.04 -9.47
N LYS A 99 -21.20 1.24 -9.46
CA LYS A 99 -21.13 2.11 -10.65
C LYS A 99 -19.82 1.94 -11.42
N SER A 100 -18.71 1.73 -10.72
CA SER A 100 -17.39 1.56 -11.31
C SER A 100 -17.04 0.12 -11.67
N ASN A 101 -17.84 -0.86 -11.22
CA ASN A 101 -17.51 -2.28 -11.33
C ASN A 101 -17.55 -2.81 -12.77
N VAL A 102 -18.38 -2.23 -13.64
CA VAL A 102 -18.66 -2.76 -15.01
C VAL A 102 -17.39 -2.88 -15.85
N ASP A 103 -16.42 -1.98 -15.67
CA ASP A 103 -15.18 -1.95 -16.45
C ASP A 103 -13.92 -1.86 -15.58
N PHE A 104 -14.03 -2.15 -14.28
CA PHE A 104 -12.94 -2.03 -13.32
C PHE A 104 -11.70 -2.82 -13.71
N ASP A 105 -11.88 -4.05 -14.19
CA ASP A 105 -10.74 -4.89 -14.59
C ASP A 105 -9.96 -4.30 -15.77
N SER A 106 -10.63 -3.61 -16.69
CA SER A 106 -9.97 -2.93 -17.81
C SER A 106 -9.11 -1.75 -17.34
N LYS A 107 -9.51 -1.07 -16.26
CA LYS A 107 -8.81 0.08 -15.67
C LYS A 107 -7.67 -0.31 -14.73
N LYS A 108 -7.65 -1.54 -14.21
CA LYS A 108 -6.62 -1.99 -13.25
C LYS A 108 -5.21 -1.74 -13.73
N LYS A 109 -4.95 -1.96 -15.02
CA LYS A 109 -3.62 -1.75 -15.58
C LYS A 109 -3.18 -0.29 -15.44
N ASP A 110 -4.01 0.64 -15.84
CA ASP A 110 -3.70 2.08 -15.79
C ASP A 110 -3.58 2.58 -14.34
N LEU A 111 -4.42 2.06 -13.44
CA LEU A 111 -4.35 2.35 -12.01
C LEU A 111 -3.04 1.88 -11.38
N TYR A 112 -2.57 0.68 -11.73
CA TYR A 112 -1.27 0.18 -11.24
C TYR A 112 -0.08 0.89 -11.91
N GLU A 113 -0.17 1.27 -13.17
CA GLU A 113 0.87 2.05 -13.83
C GLU A 113 1.01 3.42 -13.18
N LEU A 114 -0.10 4.12 -12.92
CA LEU A 114 -0.11 5.37 -12.17
C LEU A 114 0.50 5.20 -10.77
N LEU A 115 0.09 4.15 -10.02
CA LEU A 115 0.61 3.88 -8.69
C LEU A 115 2.14 3.73 -8.70
N TYR A 116 2.66 2.86 -9.58
CA TYR A 116 4.09 2.56 -9.61
C TYR A 116 4.93 3.72 -10.15
N GLU A 117 4.39 4.52 -11.07
CA GLU A 117 5.01 5.77 -11.50
C GLU A 117 5.20 6.74 -10.32
N LYS A 118 4.12 6.94 -9.53
CA LYS A 118 4.19 7.82 -8.36
C LYS A 118 5.10 7.27 -7.27
N VAL A 119 5.06 5.97 -7.01
CA VAL A 119 6.00 5.32 -6.07
C VAL A 119 7.45 5.57 -6.49
N ALA A 120 7.77 5.42 -7.77
CA ALA A 120 9.12 5.68 -8.28
C ALA A 120 9.51 7.17 -8.15
N LYS A 121 8.60 8.08 -8.48
CA LYS A 121 8.78 9.54 -8.33
C LYS A 121 9.21 9.93 -6.92
N TYR A 122 8.62 9.28 -5.90
CA TYR A 122 8.89 9.54 -4.50
C TYR A 122 9.97 8.64 -3.88
N ASN A 123 10.76 7.93 -4.70
CA ASN A 123 11.81 7.00 -4.26
C ASN A 123 11.30 5.91 -3.31
N GLY A 124 10.06 5.46 -3.54
CA GLY A 124 9.42 4.43 -2.75
C GLY A 124 9.76 3.00 -3.20
N SER A 125 9.18 2.03 -2.48
CA SER A 125 9.20 0.62 -2.84
C SER A 125 7.83 0.14 -3.32
N ILE A 126 7.83 -0.65 -4.38
CA ILE A 126 6.60 -1.27 -4.94
C ILE A 126 6.10 -2.45 -4.10
N SER A 127 6.82 -2.84 -3.07
CA SER A 127 6.42 -3.85 -2.10
C SER A 127 7.11 -3.58 -0.77
N ALA A 128 6.31 -3.37 0.27
CA ALA A 128 6.81 -3.15 1.63
C ALA A 128 6.93 -4.47 2.40
N GLU A 129 5.85 -5.25 2.49
CA GLU A 129 5.74 -6.45 3.32
C GLU A 129 5.52 -7.73 2.49
N HIS A 130 4.76 -7.65 1.39
CA HIS A 130 4.29 -8.83 0.64
C HIS A 130 5.34 -9.46 -0.28
N GLY A 131 6.44 -8.74 -0.57
CA GLY A 131 7.44 -9.18 -1.53
C GLY A 131 7.00 -9.05 -2.99
N ILE A 132 7.90 -9.42 -3.88
CA ILE A 132 7.72 -9.27 -5.34
C ILE A 132 6.95 -10.45 -5.94
N GLY A 133 7.27 -11.65 -5.49
CA GLY A 133 6.68 -12.89 -6.01
C GLY A 133 6.78 -13.00 -7.54
N GLN A 134 5.72 -13.49 -8.16
CA GLN A 134 5.60 -13.57 -9.64
C GLN A 134 4.98 -12.30 -10.23
N THR A 135 4.00 -11.74 -9.55
CA THR A 135 3.11 -10.70 -10.11
C THR A 135 3.81 -9.36 -10.31
N LYS A 136 4.78 -9.02 -9.45
CA LYS A 136 5.50 -7.74 -9.50
C LYS A 136 6.85 -7.81 -10.23
N ARG A 137 7.24 -8.96 -10.82
CA ARG A 137 8.54 -9.11 -11.51
C ARG A 137 8.75 -8.10 -12.63
N ALA A 138 7.75 -7.93 -13.49
CA ALA A 138 7.81 -6.97 -14.57
C ALA A 138 7.97 -5.53 -14.07
N GLN A 139 7.34 -5.20 -12.95
CA GLN A 139 7.47 -3.88 -12.33
C GLN A 139 8.83 -3.71 -11.66
N LEU A 140 9.34 -4.75 -10.99
CA LEU A 140 10.70 -4.73 -10.43
C LEU A 140 11.74 -4.39 -11.50
N ALA A 141 11.61 -5.02 -12.68
CA ALA A 141 12.50 -4.79 -13.81
C ALA A 141 12.41 -3.36 -14.38
N LYS A 142 11.29 -2.67 -14.19
CA LYS A 142 11.13 -1.26 -14.59
C LYS A 142 11.71 -0.27 -13.58
N VAL A 143 11.64 -0.59 -12.28
CA VAL A 143 12.02 0.35 -11.20
C VAL A 143 13.45 0.15 -10.68
N LYS A 144 14.09 -0.98 -10.97
CA LYS A 144 15.49 -1.25 -10.58
C LYS A 144 16.41 -1.13 -11.78
N SER A 145 17.61 -0.61 -11.53
CA SER A 145 18.62 -0.55 -12.57
C SER A 145 19.11 -1.95 -12.99
N PRO A 146 19.61 -2.11 -14.22
CA PRO A 146 20.15 -3.39 -14.68
C PRO A 146 21.22 -3.96 -13.75
N GLU A 147 22.09 -3.12 -13.20
CA GLU A 147 23.18 -3.51 -12.31
C GLU A 147 22.65 -4.14 -11.01
N ILE A 148 21.59 -3.54 -10.43
CA ILE A 148 20.94 -4.10 -9.25
C ILE A 148 20.33 -5.46 -9.56
N LEU A 149 19.65 -5.59 -10.70
CA LEU A 149 19.05 -6.85 -11.14
C LEU A 149 20.13 -7.93 -11.38
N ASP A 150 21.29 -7.56 -11.91
CA ASP A 150 22.41 -8.48 -12.14
C ASP A 150 23.01 -8.96 -10.81
N VAL A 151 23.15 -8.08 -9.83
CA VAL A 151 23.56 -8.47 -8.46
C VAL A 151 22.54 -9.44 -7.85
N MET A 152 21.25 -9.15 -7.98
CA MET A 152 20.21 -10.06 -7.47
C MET A 152 20.29 -11.45 -8.15
N ARG A 153 20.48 -11.49 -9.46
CA ARG A 153 20.68 -12.75 -10.21
C ARG A 153 21.94 -13.51 -9.76
N ALA A 154 23.05 -12.80 -9.57
CA ALA A 154 24.29 -13.40 -9.09
C ALA A 154 24.13 -14.02 -7.70
N ILE A 155 23.47 -13.33 -6.77
CA ILE A 155 23.14 -13.86 -5.44
C ILE A 155 22.26 -15.11 -5.59
N LYS A 156 21.21 -15.07 -6.37
CA LYS A 156 20.33 -16.21 -6.62
C LYS A 156 21.11 -17.40 -7.17
N ALA A 157 21.92 -17.20 -8.18
CA ALA A 157 22.71 -18.26 -8.82
C ALA A 157 23.76 -18.88 -7.88
N SER A 158 24.35 -18.09 -6.97
CA SER A 158 25.32 -18.60 -6.01
C SER A 158 24.71 -19.53 -4.96
N ILE A 159 23.45 -19.27 -4.57
CA ILE A 159 22.73 -20.05 -3.55
C ILE A 159 21.97 -21.22 -4.19
N ASP A 160 21.38 -20.98 -5.35
CA ASP A 160 20.51 -21.94 -6.05
C ASP A 160 20.92 -22.09 -7.53
N PRO A 161 22.11 -22.67 -7.80
CA PRO A 161 22.63 -22.78 -9.17
C PRO A 161 21.78 -23.66 -10.09
N LYS A 162 20.93 -24.52 -9.52
CA LYS A 162 20.00 -25.39 -10.27
C LYS A 162 18.60 -24.77 -10.42
N ASN A 163 18.39 -23.58 -9.86
CA ASN A 163 17.09 -22.87 -9.87
C ASN A 163 15.91 -23.74 -9.40
N LEU A 164 16.10 -24.48 -8.31
CA LEU A 164 15.09 -25.35 -7.72
C LEU A 164 14.23 -24.63 -6.68
N MET A 165 14.76 -23.57 -6.05
CA MET A 165 14.08 -22.81 -5.00
C MET A 165 13.27 -21.69 -5.61
N ASN A 166 11.94 -21.82 -5.56
CA ASN A 166 10.98 -20.81 -6.05
C ASN A 166 11.31 -20.29 -7.46
N PRO A 167 11.39 -21.14 -8.48
CA PRO A 167 11.72 -20.72 -9.83
C PRO A 167 10.69 -19.72 -10.35
N GLY A 168 11.17 -18.68 -11.04
CA GLY A 168 10.30 -17.64 -11.59
C GLY A 168 9.67 -16.68 -10.55
N LYS A 169 10.18 -16.64 -9.32
CA LYS A 169 9.82 -15.65 -8.31
C LYS A 169 10.92 -14.59 -8.20
N VAL A 170 10.55 -13.34 -8.00
CA VAL A 170 11.41 -12.16 -7.82
C VAL A 170 12.21 -11.81 -9.08
N ILE A 171 13.10 -12.67 -9.51
CA ILE A 171 14.00 -12.52 -10.67
C ILE A 171 14.01 -13.76 -11.54
#